data_dd06316ced7ae8611ce1f3c3b5787b0c
#
_entry.id   dd06316ced7ae8611ce1f3c3b5787b0c
#
_cell.length_a   1.000
_cell.length_b   1.000
_cell.length_c   1.000
_cell.angle_alpha   90.00
_cell.angle_beta   90.00
_cell.angle_gamma   90.00
#
_symmetry.space_group_name_H-M   'P 1'
#
loop_
_entity.id
_entity.type
_entity.pdbx_description
1 polymer ?
#
loop_
_entity_poly.entity_id
_entity_poly.type
_entity_poly.pdbx_seq_one_letter_code
_entity_poly.pdbx_strand_id
1 'polypeptide(L)'
;MNPVALRRISPLILVLALVAGACSDGEAPDAATGSLLPADPYELPEFDPASFDALLSELKGTPVLVNVWASWCGPCEQEAPHLAAAHAEYGDRVQFLGVDILDERESARRFMHDYGWTYPSVYDLPGAIRDDLGLLGQPVTLFYDASGGLVTTWTGVLNEDVLRENLEMISS
;
A
#
# COMPACT_ATOMS: atom_id res chain seq x y z
N MET A 1 -43.44 33.47 83.83
CA MET A 1 -41.98 33.15 83.89
C MET A 1 -41.73 32.04 82.92
N ASN A 2 -41.30 32.41 81.75
CA ASN A 2 -41.02 31.45 80.66
C ASN A 2 -39.54 31.18 80.57
N PRO A 3 -39.08 29.94 80.48
CA PRO A 3 -37.69 29.63 80.14
C PRO A 3 -37.45 29.62 78.63
N VAL A 4 -36.41 30.30 78.23
CA VAL A 4 -35.97 30.47 76.87
C VAL A 4 -35.39 29.15 76.38
N ALA A 5 -35.93 28.62 75.26
CA ALA A 5 -35.39 27.42 74.59
C ALA A 5 -34.14 27.76 73.76
N LEU A 6 -33.07 27.16 74.13
CA LEU A 6 -31.75 27.24 73.41
C LEU A 6 -31.83 26.44 72.11
N ARG A 7 -31.85 27.11 70.98
CA ARG A 7 -31.91 26.53 69.64
C ARG A 7 -30.45 26.13 69.22
N ARG A 8 -30.18 24.83 69.16
CA ARG A 8 -28.91 24.29 68.67
C ARG A 8 -28.79 24.53 67.16
N ILE A 9 -27.74 25.24 66.76
CA ILE A 9 -27.36 25.47 65.39
C ILE A 9 -26.46 24.30 64.97
N SER A 10 -26.96 23.44 64.10
CA SER A 10 -26.16 22.40 63.43
C SER A 10 -25.31 23.04 62.33
N PRO A 11 -23.99 22.79 62.29
CA PRO A 11 -23.21 23.20 61.16
C PRO A 11 -23.48 22.30 59.96
N LEU A 12 -23.93 22.91 58.90
CA LEU A 12 -24.10 22.29 57.55
C LEU A 12 -22.70 22.09 56.97
N ILE A 13 -22.21 20.86 56.94
CA ILE A 13 -20.98 20.53 56.25
C ILE A 13 -21.22 20.54 54.76
N LEU A 14 -20.71 21.57 54.09
CA LEU A 14 -20.73 21.71 52.66
C LEU A 14 -19.63 20.78 52.07
N VAL A 15 -20.03 19.62 51.59
CA VAL A 15 -19.12 18.73 50.86
C VAL A 15 -18.97 19.29 49.45
N LEU A 16 -17.83 19.93 49.21
CA LEU A 16 -17.42 20.37 47.87
C LEU A 16 -16.92 19.15 47.08
N ALA A 17 -17.78 18.60 46.25
CA ALA A 17 -17.38 17.54 45.32
C ALA A 17 -16.47 18.14 44.22
N LEU A 18 -15.18 17.89 44.28
CA LEU A 18 -14.26 18.10 43.17
C LEU A 18 -14.61 17.09 42.06
N VAL A 19 -15.28 17.56 41.01
CA VAL A 19 -15.37 16.82 39.75
C VAL A 19 -14.01 16.94 39.07
N ALA A 20 -13.15 15.92 39.24
CA ALA A 20 -11.98 15.75 38.40
C ALA A 20 -12.47 15.44 36.99
N GLY A 21 -12.42 16.44 36.09
CA GLY A 21 -12.62 16.26 34.67
C GLY A 21 -11.52 15.32 34.16
N ALA A 22 -11.87 14.07 33.86
CA ALA A 22 -11.03 13.20 33.06
C ALA A 22 -10.96 13.84 31.66
N CYS A 23 -9.81 14.48 31.35
CA CYS A 23 -9.44 14.71 29.96
C CYS A 23 -9.29 13.34 29.34
N SER A 24 -10.25 12.95 28.51
CA SER A 24 -10.10 11.86 27.58
C SER A 24 -9.04 12.33 26.59
N ASP A 25 -7.79 11.91 26.79
CA ASP A 25 -6.79 11.96 25.74
C ASP A 25 -7.36 11.17 24.58
N GLY A 26 -7.79 11.91 23.53
CA GLY A 26 -8.13 11.30 22.26
C GLY A 26 -6.85 10.64 21.75
N GLU A 27 -6.76 9.35 21.95
CA GLU A 27 -5.79 8.48 21.34
C GLU A 27 -5.92 8.68 19.85
N ALA A 28 -4.96 9.39 19.25
CA ALA A 28 -4.81 9.41 17.82
C ALA A 28 -4.69 7.94 17.38
N PRO A 29 -5.39 7.51 16.29
CA PRO A 29 -5.25 6.14 15.83
C PRO A 29 -3.75 5.89 15.64
N ASP A 30 -3.24 4.86 16.32
CA ASP A 30 -1.89 4.35 16.10
C ASP A 30 -1.67 4.28 14.59
N ALA A 31 -0.73 5.07 14.08
CA ALA A 31 -0.25 4.87 12.72
C ALA A 31 0.25 3.43 12.69
N ALA A 32 -0.45 2.59 11.93
CA ALA A 32 -0.12 1.19 11.79
C ALA A 32 1.37 1.11 11.38
N THR A 33 2.22 0.67 12.30
CA THR A 33 3.66 0.46 12.09
C THR A 33 3.90 -0.84 11.30
N GLY A 34 3.01 -1.17 10.38
CA GLY A 34 3.15 -2.27 9.44
C GLY A 34 3.68 -1.76 8.10
N SER A 35 4.41 -2.62 7.38
CA SER A 35 4.81 -2.36 6.00
C SER A 35 3.57 -2.15 5.12
N LEU A 36 3.66 -1.18 4.20
CA LEU A 36 2.65 -0.96 3.16
C LEU A 36 2.70 -2.05 2.08
N LEU A 37 3.84 -2.73 1.95
CA LEU A 37 3.99 -3.82 0.99
C LEU A 37 3.12 -5.01 1.43
N PRO A 38 2.17 -5.49 0.60
CA PRO A 38 1.35 -6.64 0.92
C PRO A 38 2.21 -7.88 1.21
N ALA A 39 1.97 -8.52 2.36
CA ALA A 39 2.70 -9.73 2.75
C ALA A 39 2.20 -10.98 2.00
N ASP A 40 0.92 -11.00 1.65
CA ASP A 40 0.30 -12.02 0.80
C ASP A 40 0.21 -11.46 -0.62
N PRO A 41 0.86 -12.09 -1.62
CA PRO A 41 0.81 -11.63 -3.01
C PRO A 41 -0.61 -11.53 -3.56
N TYR A 42 -1.54 -12.34 -3.06
CA TYR A 42 -2.94 -12.38 -3.53
C TYR A 42 -3.90 -11.48 -2.72
N GLU A 43 -3.40 -10.69 -1.78
CA GLU A 43 -4.23 -9.79 -0.96
C GLU A 43 -4.92 -8.72 -1.83
N LEU A 44 -4.17 -8.10 -2.74
CA LEU A 44 -4.64 -7.02 -3.63
C LEU A 44 -5.31 -5.89 -2.83
N PRO A 45 -4.62 -5.25 -1.87
CA PRO A 45 -5.18 -4.13 -1.13
C PRO A 45 -5.44 -2.94 -2.06
N GLU A 46 -6.47 -2.16 -1.73
CA GLU A 46 -6.84 -0.96 -2.47
C GLU A 46 -5.82 0.15 -2.22
N PHE A 47 -5.30 0.73 -3.29
CA PHE A 47 -4.34 1.83 -3.26
C PHE A 47 -4.83 3.00 -4.11
N ASP A 48 -4.45 4.18 -3.68
CA ASP A 48 -4.53 5.44 -4.42
C ASP A 48 -3.12 5.97 -4.72
N PRO A 49 -2.96 7.06 -5.50
CA PRO A 49 -1.64 7.63 -5.79
C PRO A 49 -0.81 7.95 -4.53
N ALA A 50 -1.43 8.48 -3.48
CA ALA A 50 -0.71 8.84 -2.26
C ALA A 50 -0.18 7.60 -1.51
N SER A 51 -0.98 6.55 -1.42
CA SER A 51 -0.58 5.26 -0.82
C SER A 51 0.52 4.59 -1.64
N PHE A 52 0.43 4.70 -2.97
CA PHE A 52 1.45 4.17 -3.89
C PHE A 52 2.79 4.91 -3.75
N ASP A 53 2.78 6.24 -3.69
CA ASP A 53 3.97 7.05 -3.44
C ASP A 53 4.61 6.75 -2.08
N ALA A 54 3.79 6.55 -1.05
CA ALA A 54 4.25 6.16 0.28
C ALA A 54 4.93 4.78 0.25
N LEU A 55 4.35 3.81 -0.48
CA LEU A 55 4.95 2.48 -0.67
C LEU A 55 6.29 2.56 -1.40
N LEU A 56 6.37 3.29 -2.51
CA LEU A 56 7.65 3.49 -3.22
C LEU A 56 8.70 4.17 -2.33
N SER A 57 8.27 5.08 -1.45
CA SER A 57 9.16 5.73 -0.49
C SER A 57 9.66 4.77 0.59
N GLU A 58 8.83 3.83 1.05
CA GLU A 58 9.20 2.78 1.99
C GLU A 58 10.22 1.80 1.39
N LEU A 59 10.09 1.51 0.10
CA LEU A 59 10.95 0.57 -0.63
C LEU A 59 12.34 1.12 -0.97
N LYS A 60 12.65 2.41 -0.67
CA LYS A 60 13.99 2.97 -0.90
C LYS A 60 15.06 2.16 -0.20
N GLY A 61 16.13 1.88 -0.92
CA GLY A 61 17.20 0.95 -0.52
C GLY A 61 17.17 -0.35 -1.33
N THR A 62 16.04 -0.63 -2.01
CA THR A 62 15.87 -1.79 -2.89
C THR A 62 15.41 -1.31 -4.27
N PRO A 63 16.00 -1.80 -5.38
CA PRO A 63 15.47 -1.55 -6.71
C PRO A 63 14.05 -2.10 -6.84
N VAL A 64 13.19 -1.43 -7.61
CA VAL A 64 11.78 -1.81 -7.77
C VAL A 64 11.41 -1.91 -9.25
N LEU A 65 10.77 -3.03 -9.63
CA LEU A 65 10.02 -3.16 -10.87
C LEU A 65 8.53 -2.97 -10.56
N VAL A 66 7.89 -2.00 -11.18
CA VAL A 66 6.43 -1.81 -11.10
C VAL A 66 5.81 -2.15 -12.44
N ASN A 67 4.90 -3.12 -12.47
CA ASN A 67 4.14 -3.50 -13.67
C ASN A 67 2.67 -3.08 -13.53
N VAL A 68 2.19 -2.22 -14.43
CA VAL A 68 0.78 -1.80 -14.51
C VAL A 68 0.05 -2.73 -15.47
N TRP A 69 -0.98 -3.42 -14.97
CA TRP A 69 -1.62 -4.53 -15.64
C TRP A 69 -3.14 -4.64 -15.38
N ALA A 70 -3.80 -5.57 -16.05
CA ALA A 70 -5.17 -5.98 -15.75
C ALA A 70 -5.39 -7.42 -16.27
N SER A 71 -6.28 -8.18 -15.64
CA SER A 71 -6.56 -9.58 -16.04
C SER A 71 -7.23 -9.71 -17.43
N TRP A 72 -7.94 -8.70 -17.85
CA TRP A 72 -8.60 -8.65 -19.16
C TRP A 72 -7.68 -8.15 -20.30
N CYS A 73 -6.43 -7.79 -19.99
CA CYS A 73 -5.47 -7.21 -20.92
C CYS A 73 -4.69 -8.32 -21.66
N GLY A 74 -5.03 -8.61 -22.89
CA GLY A 74 -4.34 -9.66 -23.67
C GLY A 74 -2.84 -9.49 -23.82
N PRO A 75 -2.28 -8.28 -24.03
CA PRO A 75 -0.83 -8.06 -23.97
C PRO A 75 -0.20 -8.33 -22.60
N CYS A 76 -0.92 -8.05 -21.48
CA CYS A 76 -0.46 -8.38 -20.14
C CYS A 76 -0.38 -9.89 -19.92
N GLU A 77 -1.32 -10.64 -20.49
CA GLU A 77 -1.31 -12.10 -20.49
C GLU A 77 -0.08 -12.68 -21.21
N GLN A 78 0.37 -12.04 -22.29
CA GLN A 78 1.55 -12.46 -23.04
C GLN A 78 2.85 -12.29 -22.26
N GLU A 79 2.99 -11.24 -21.46
CA GLU A 79 4.19 -10.98 -20.65
C GLU A 79 4.19 -11.70 -19.30
N ALA A 80 3.04 -12.14 -18.81
CA ALA A 80 2.88 -12.69 -17.48
C ALA A 80 3.84 -13.87 -17.15
N PRO A 81 4.07 -14.84 -18.05
CA PRO A 81 5.07 -15.90 -17.80
C PRO A 81 6.49 -15.37 -17.67
N HIS A 82 6.85 -14.33 -18.42
CA HIS A 82 8.19 -13.72 -18.36
C HIS A 82 8.40 -13.00 -17.03
N LEU A 83 7.38 -12.29 -16.54
CA LEU A 83 7.42 -11.64 -15.22
C LEU A 83 7.52 -12.65 -14.07
N ALA A 84 6.79 -13.77 -14.15
CA ALA A 84 6.90 -14.85 -13.17
C ALA A 84 8.31 -15.45 -13.14
N ALA A 85 8.90 -15.75 -14.31
CA ALA A 85 10.25 -16.28 -14.42
C ALA A 85 11.30 -15.28 -13.92
N ALA A 86 11.17 -14.01 -14.29
CA ALA A 86 12.06 -12.95 -13.83
C ALA A 86 11.96 -12.74 -12.31
N HIS A 87 10.79 -12.81 -11.73
CA HIS A 87 10.64 -12.73 -10.27
C HIS A 87 11.32 -13.91 -9.56
N ALA A 88 11.22 -15.13 -10.11
CA ALA A 88 11.90 -16.29 -9.54
C ALA A 88 13.44 -16.15 -9.57
N GLU A 89 14.00 -15.41 -10.53
CA GLU A 89 15.45 -15.20 -10.68
C GLU A 89 15.95 -13.96 -9.92
N TYR A 90 15.19 -12.86 -9.92
CA TYR A 90 15.62 -11.55 -9.44
C TYR A 90 14.95 -11.11 -8.13
N GLY A 91 13.93 -11.82 -7.66
CA GLY A 91 13.10 -11.40 -6.52
C GLY A 91 13.85 -11.22 -5.20
N ASP A 92 15.02 -11.84 -5.04
CA ASP A 92 15.87 -11.66 -3.86
C ASP A 92 16.61 -10.30 -3.83
N ARG A 93 16.67 -9.58 -4.95
CA ARG A 93 17.45 -8.33 -5.11
C ARG A 93 16.67 -7.18 -5.75
N VAL A 94 15.52 -7.46 -6.32
CA VAL A 94 14.60 -6.47 -6.91
C VAL A 94 13.21 -6.74 -6.37
N GLN A 95 12.57 -5.73 -5.81
CA GLN A 95 11.17 -5.82 -5.45
C GLN A 95 10.29 -5.73 -6.69
N PHE A 96 9.50 -6.76 -6.96
CA PHE A 96 8.45 -6.72 -7.96
C PHE A 96 7.15 -6.26 -7.32
N LEU A 97 6.44 -5.37 -7.99
CA LEU A 97 5.16 -4.82 -7.56
C LEU A 97 4.21 -4.71 -8.76
N GLY A 98 3.05 -5.33 -8.69
CA GLY A 98 1.97 -5.13 -9.65
C GLY A 98 1.08 -3.96 -9.25
N VAL A 99 0.53 -3.27 -10.24
CA VAL A 99 -0.59 -2.32 -10.07
C VAL A 99 -1.71 -2.80 -10.99
N ASP A 100 -2.69 -3.45 -10.39
CA ASP A 100 -3.87 -3.96 -11.09
C ASP A 100 -4.90 -2.84 -11.22
N ILE A 101 -5.24 -2.48 -12.47
CA ILE A 101 -6.08 -1.33 -12.78
C ILE A 101 -7.38 -1.71 -13.49
N LEU A 102 -8.48 -0.98 -13.18
CA LEU A 102 -9.74 -1.10 -13.93
C LEU A 102 -10.24 -2.54 -14.06
N ASP A 103 -10.03 -3.36 -13.05
CA ASP A 103 -10.27 -4.80 -13.07
C ASP A 103 -11.27 -5.26 -12.01
N GLU A 104 -11.72 -6.49 -12.11
CA GLU A 104 -12.44 -7.22 -11.09
C GLU A 104 -11.44 -7.95 -10.18
N ARG A 105 -11.39 -7.62 -8.90
CA ARG A 105 -10.41 -8.14 -7.94
C ARG A 105 -10.29 -9.68 -7.95
N GLU A 106 -11.40 -10.38 -8.11
CA GLU A 106 -11.41 -11.84 -8.19
C GLU A 106 -10.82 -12.36 -9.51
N SER A 107 -11.01 -11.64 -10.60
CA SER A 107 -10.39 -11.96 -11.89
C SER A 107 -8.89 -11.71 -11.85
N ALA A 108 -8.47 -10.61 -11.24
CA ALA A 108 -7.06 -10.29 -11.00
C ALA A 108 -6.36 -11.38 -10.17
N ARG A 109 -6.97 -11.83 -9.06
CA ARG A 109 -6.41 -12.93 -8.25
C ARG A 109 -6.27 -14.23 -9.03
N ARG A 110 -7.27 -14.58 -9.85
CA ARG A 110 -7.18 -15.77 -10.70
C ARG A 110 -6.04 -15.66 -11.71
N PHE A 111 -5.90 -14.50 -12.35
CA PHE A 111 -4.81 -14.23 -13.27
C PHE A 111 -3.44 -14.44 -12.59
N MET A 112 -3.22 -13.82 -11.45
CA MET A 112 -1.97 -13.98 -10.70
C MET A 112 -1.69 -15.45 -10.35
N HIS A 113 -2.73 -16.18 -9.93
CA HIS A 113 -2.61 -17.60 -9.60
C HIS A 113 -2.30 -18.45 -10.85
N ASP A 114 -3.00 -18.22 -11.95
CA ASP A 114 -2.86 -19.01 -13.18
C ASP A 114 -1.49 -18.82 -13.85
N TYR A 115 -0.89 -17.63 -13.71
CA TYR A 115 0.47 -17.33 -14.18
C TYR A 115 1.56 -17.53 -13.14
N GLY A 116 1.23 -17.96 -11.92
CA GLY A 116 2.18 -18.25 -10.85
C GLY A 116 2.90 -17.01 -10.34
N TRP A 117 2.23 -15.86 -10.32
CA TRP A 117 2.79 -14.64 -9.74
C TRP A 117 2.84 -14.77 -8.22
N THR A 118 4.04 -14.67 -7.68
CA THR A 118 4.31 -14.78 -6.24
C THR A 118 4.83 -13.46 -5.65
N TYR A 119 4.75 -12.37 -6.42
CA TYR A 119 5.05 -11.02 -5.97
C TYR A 119 3.76 -10.23 -5.72
N PRO A 120 3.79 -9.26 -4.78
CA PRO A 120 2.60 -8.51 -4.40
C PRO A 120 2.10 -7.61 -5.52
N SER A 121 0.78 -7.42 -5.54
CA SER A 121 0.12 -6.40 -6.35
C SER A 121 -0.81 -5.55 -5.49
N VAL A 122 -0.98 -4.28 -5.86
CA VAL A 122 -1.98 -3.38 -5.31
C VAL A 122 -3.12 -3.20 -6.31
N TYR A 123 -4.31 -2.87 -5.80
CA TYR A 123 -5.53 -2.74 -6.57
C TYR A 123 -5.92 -1.27 -6.74
N ASP A 124 -6.02 -0.82 -7.98
CA ASP A 124 -6.38 0.55 -8.37
C ASP A 124 -7.58 0.50 -9.32
N LEU A 125 -8.78 0.28 -8.77
CA LEU A 125 -10.01 0.15 -9.57
C LEU A 125 -10.26 1.35 -10.51
N PRO A 126 -10.10 2.61 -10.10
CA PRO A 126 -10.31 3.75 -10.98
C PRO A 126 -9.18 3.98 -12.01
N GLY A 127 -8.01 3.35 -11.83
CA GLY A 127 -6.82 3.61 -12.63
C GLY A 127 -6.13 4.95 -12.28
N ALA A 128 -6.33 5.43 -11.05
CA ALA A 128 -5.83 6.73 -10.60
C ALA A 128 -4.30 6.76 -10.50
N ILE A 129 -3.66 5.67 -10.08
CA ILE A 129 -2.20 5.55 -10.03
C ILE A 129 -1.62 5.63 -11.44
N ARG A 130 -2.20 4.89 -12.41
CA ARG A 130 -1.80 4.97 -13.82
C ARG A 130 -1.89 6.40 -14.35
N ASP A 131 -2.99 7.09 -14.05
CA ASP A 131 -3.25 8.44 -14.54
C ASP A 131 -2.30 9.46 -13.89
N ASP A 132 -2.01 9.32 -12.59
CA ASP A 132 -1.05 10.17 -11.87
C ASP A 132 0.39 10.00 -12.39
N LEU A 133 0.76 8.77 -12.74
CA LEU A 133 2.04 8.46 -13.40
C LEU A 133 2.09 8.92 -14.86
N GLY A 134 1.01 9.49 -15.41
CA GLY A 134 0.91 9.96 -16.78
C GLY A 134 0.95 8.86 -17.84
N LEU A 135 0.58 7.63 -17.48
CA LEU A 135 0.60 6.47 -18.37
C LEU A 135 -0.71 6.39 -19.18
N LEU A 136 -0.60 6.06 -20.48
CA LEU A 136 -1.74 6.08 -21.39
C LEU A 136 -2.43 4.71 -21.56
N GLY A 137 -1.95 3.67 -20.88
CA GLY A 137 -2.52 2.30 -21.03
C GLY A 137 -1.74 1.26 -20.24
N GLN A 138 -1.96 0.00 -20.59
CA GLN A 138 -1.26 -1.17 -20.05
C GLN A 138 -0.98 -2.20 -21.16
N PRO A 139 0.03 -3.09 -21.00
CA PRO A 139 0.99 -3.10 -19.91
C PRO A 139 2.01 -1.96 -20.02
N VAL A 140 2.41 -1.44 -18.88
CA VAL A 140 3.55 -0.53 -18.76
C VAL A 140 4.37 -0.98 -17.56
N THR A 141 5.69 -1.05 -17.73
CA THR A 141 6.59 -1.41 -16.63
C THR A 141 7.58 -0.27 -16.37
N LEU A 142 7.65 0.11 -15.10
CA LEU A 142 8.56 1.14 -14.61
C LEU A 142 9.68 0.47 -13.81
N PHE A 143 10.91 0.94 -14.01
CA PHE A 143 12.09 0.41 -13.34
C PHE A 143 12.72 1.50 -12.51
N TYR A 144 12.76 1.30 -11.19
CA TYR A 144 13.33 2.24 -10.23
C TYR A 144 14.63 1.68 -9.65
N ASP A 145 15.63 2.53 -9.50
CA ASP A 145 16.86 2.16 -8.78
C ASP A 145 16.65 2.15 -7.25
N ALA A 146 17.67 1.69 -6.51
CA ALA A 146 17.62 1.64 -5.06
C ALA A 146 17.47 3.01 -4.38
N SER A 147 17.76 4.12 -5.07
CA SER A 147 17.53 5.47 -4.54
C SER A 147 16.04 5.89 -4.61
N GLY A 148 15.22 5.11 -5.34
CA GLY A 148 13.84 5.42 -5.69
C GLY A 148 13.72 6.30 -6.92
N GLY A 149 14.80 6.47 -7.71
CA GLY A 149 14.80 7.17 -8.98
C GLY A 149 14.24 6.32 -10.10
N LEU A 150 13.29 6.86 -10.89
CA LEU A 150 12.81 6.20 -12.11
C LEU A 150 13.93 6.19 -13.16
N VAL A 151 14.42 4.99 -13.51
CA VAL A 151 15.50 4.79 -14.50
C VAL A 151 14.92 4.72 -15.91
N THR A 152 13.89 3.91 -16.11
CA THR A 152 13.25 3.74 -17.42
C THR A 152 11.79 3.29 -17.30
N THR A 153 11.05 3.52 -18.36
CA THR A 153 9.66 3.07 -18.52
C THR A 153 9.56 2.31 -19.83
N TRP A 154 9.02 1.09 -19.77
CA TRP A 154 8.72 0.27 -20.93
C TRP A 154 7.22 0.23 -21.18
N THR A 155 6.81 0.50 -22.42
CA THR A 155 5.40 0.45 -22.81
C THR A 155 5.17 -0.73 -23.76
N GLY A 156 4.18 -1.56 -23.46
CA GLY A 156 3.84 -2.76 -24.19
C GLY A 156 4.48 -4.01 -23.62
N VAL A 157 4.30 -5.14 -24.31
CA VAL A 157 4.73 -6.47 -23.87
C VAL A 157 6.23 -6.52 -23.62
N LEU A 158 6.62 -6.97 -22.43
CA LEU A 158 7.99 -7.30 -22.09
C LEU A 158 8.33 -8.72 -22.54
N ASN A 159 9.47 -8.88 -23.20
CA ASN A 159 10.08 -10.19 -23.40
C ASN A 159 11.24 -10.41 -22.42
N GLU A 160 11.75 -11.61 -22.38
CA GLU A 160 12.80 -12.04 -21.45
C GLU A 160 14.08 -11.19 -21.56
N ASP A 161 14.52 -10.87 -22.79
CA ASP A 161 15.75 -10.10 -23.01
C ASP A 161 15.63 -8.66 -22.49
N VAL A 162 14.50 -8.00 -22.77
CA VAL A 162 14.22 -6.64 -22.29
C VAL A 162 14.09 -6.62 -20.76
N LEU A 163 13.41 -7.62 -20.17
CA LEU A 163 13.30 -7.76 -18.72
C LEU A 163 14.69 -7.88 -18.09
N ARG A 164 15.50 -8.82 -18.57
CA ARG A 164 16.84 -9.06 -18.04
C ARG A 164 17.71 -7.81 -18.11
N GLU A 165 17.78 -7.14 -19.27
CA GLU A 165 18.58 -5.93 -19.46
C GLU A 165 18.21 -4.84 -18.44
N ASN A 166 16.91 -4.57 -18.28
CA ASN A 166 16.46 -3.53 -17.37
C ASN A 166 16.63 -3.91 -15.89
N LEU A 167 16.40 -5.18 -15.52
CA LEU A 167 16.62 -5.68 -14.17
C LEU A 167 18.11 -5.62 -13.77
N GLU A 168 19.02 -5.97 -14.66
CA GLU A 168 20.47 -5.83 -14.44
C GLU A 168 20.86 -4.36 -14.27
N MET A 169 20.27 -3.46 -15.06
CA MET A 169 20.54 -2.02 -14.99
C MET A 169 20.17 -1.44 -13.61
N ILE A 170 19.01 -1.80 -13.05
CA ILE A 170 18.56 -1.24 -11.76
C ILE A 170 19.16 -1.93 -10.55
N SER A 171 19.69 -3.16 -10.70
CA SER A 171 20.24 -3.96 -9.60
C SER A 171 21.77 -3.90 -9.48
N SER A 172 22.45 -3.05 -10.28
CA SER A 172 23.91 -2.89 -10.31
C SER A 172 24.46 -1.90 -9.27
#